data_1dba74fd84c5ed1cd38f7e6e6c6c24e6
#
_entry.id   1dba74fd84c5ed1cd38f7e6e6c6c24e6
#
_cell.length_a   1.000
_cell.length_b   1.000
_cell.length_c   1.000
_cell.angle_alpha   90.00
_cell.angle_beta   90.00
_cell.angle_gamma   90.00
#
_symmetry.space_group_name_H-M   'P 1'
#
loop_
_entity.id
_entity.type
_entity.pdbx_description
1 polymer ?
#
loop_
_entity_poly.entity_id
_entity_poly.type
_entity_poly.pdbx_seq_one_letter_code
_entity_poly.pdbx_strand_id
1 'polypeptide(L)'
;MMSVWSSLVGQEAAVAKLSEAAASARAIVASRGGAHASDDARSMSHAWLITGPPGSGRSVAARAFAAALQCTGETVGCGQCAGCRTTMGRTNADVVFAATETSIINVETARSLVLQAQSSPSQGLWRVIVVEDADRLGESGANALLKAIEEPPEHTVWLLCAPSPEDMIATIRSRCRHLGLRIPTAAAVADLLVREGVASPEVALEAARAAQSHIGLARALARDPQMRARRRDIITAPASVRSVGEAVMAADRLLETAKAQADAQVSERNAREKAELMRQLGMEEGESATKASRTMIRQLEEDQKRRSKRALTDAIDRALIDLLAIYRDVLMVQVGGDGELINTDLTDLVRQIADDSTPRQTLARVDHIETARKRLVANGNPLLVLEDMAISLRPQA
;
A
#
# COMPACT_ATOMS: atom_id res chain seq x y z
N MET A 1 -5.84 8.17 25.22
CA MET A 1 -5.27 6.81 25.08
C MET A 1 -5.50 6.35 23.65
N MET A 2 -4.45 6.01 22.92
CA MET A 2 -4.60 5.65 21.50
C MET A 2 -4.92 4.15 21.38
N SER A 3 -6.17 3.82 21.08
CA SER A 3 -6.60 2.47 20.68
C SER A 3 -5.89 2.04 19.38
N VAL A 4 -5.75 0.75 19.11
CA VAL A 4 -5.22 0.23 17.82
C VAL A 4 -6.03 0.73 16.63
N TRP A 5 -7.27 1.14 16.83
CA TRP A 5 -8.20 1.63 15.82
C TRP A 5 -8.00 3.11 15.45
N SER A 6 -7.24 3.87 16.24
CA SER A 6 -7.10 5.33 16.07
C SER A 6 -6.49 5.76 14.74
N SER A 7 -5.77 4.86 14.06
CA SER A 7 -5.18 5.08 12.73
C SER A 7 -6.14 4.78 11.57
N LEU A 8 -7.33 4.21 11.85
CA LEU A 8 -8.36 3.89 10.85
C LEU A 8 -9.34 5.04 10.70
N VAL A 9 -8.94 6.04 9.95
CA VAL A 9 -9.70 7.27 9.75
C VAL A 9 -10.83 7.05 8.72
N GLY A 10 -12.06 7.52 9.05
CA GLY A 10 -13.22 7.41 8.17
C GLY A 10 -13.71 5.97 7.95
N GLN A 11 -13.38 5.05 8.89
CA GLN A 11 -13.70 3.62 8.78
C GLN A 11 -14.56 3.13 9.95
N GLU A 12 -15.44 3.95 10.48
CA GLU A 12 -16.21 3.69 11.71
C GLU A 12 -16.98 2.36 11.64
N ALA A 13 -17.64 2.10 10.50
CA ALA A 13 -18.38 0.86 10.28
C ALA A 13 -17.48 -0.39 10.21
N ALA A 14 -16.28 -0.26 9.63
CA ALA A 14 -15.31 -1.34 9.58
C ALA A 14 -14.70 -1.58 10.96
N VAL A 15 -14.37 -0.53 11.69
CA VAL A 15 -13.87 -0.60 13.07
C VAL A 15 -14.89 -1.28 13.98
N ALA A 16 -16.17 -0.94 13.88
CA ALA A 16 -17.22 -1.58 14.67
C ALA A 16 -17.27 -3.10 14.43
N LYS A 17 -17.29 -3.54 13.16
CA LYS A 17 -17.29 -4.95 12.78
C LYS A 17 -16.05 -5.71 13.28
N LEU A 18 -14.86 -5.12 13.12
CA LEU A 18 -13.61 -5.73 13.56
C LEU A 18 -13.50 -5.77 15.09
N SER A 19 -13.99 -4.75 15.78
CA SER A 19 -14.02 -4.71 17.25
C SER A 19 -14.96 -5.77 17.82
N GLU A 20 -16.13 -5.95 17.22
CA GLU A 20 -17.09 -7.01 17.57
C GLU A 20 -16.48 -8.41 17.34
N ALA A 21 -15.84 -8.62 16.18
CA ALA A 21 -15.16 -9.87 15.88
C ALA A 21 -14.02 -10.17 16.88
N ALA A 22 -13.23 -9.16 17.24
CA ALA A 22 -12.15 -9.33 18.21
C ALA A 22 -12.69 -9.59 19.66
N ALA A 23 -13.82 -9.01 20.02
CA ALA A 23 -14.50 -9.34 21.29
C ALA A 23 -15.00 -10.79 21.31
N SER A 24 -15.62 -11.24 20.19
CA SER A 24 -16.03 -12.64 20.01
C SER A 24 -14.84 -13.61 20.07
N ALA A 25 -13.71 -13.24 19.42
CA ALA A 25 -12.48 -14.02 19.48
C ALA A 25 -11.95 -14.18 20.91
N ARG A 26 -12.04 -13.12 21.72
CA ARG A 26 -11.67 -13.20 23.15
C ARG A 26 -12.59 -14.11 23.94
N ALA A 27 -13.90 -14.06 23.70
CA ALA A 27 -14.87 -14.95 24.33
C ALA A 27 -14.62 -16.43 24.00
N ILE A 28 -14.25 -16.76 22.75
CA ILE A 28 -13.88 -18.11 22.31
C ILE A 28 -12.67 -18.62 23.12
N VAL A 29 -11.64 -17.81 23.32
CA VAL A 29 -10.46 -18.22 24.12
C VAL A 29 -10.82 -18.39 25.59
N ALA A 30 -11.66 -17.52 26.15
CA ALA A 30 -12.09 -17.60 27.54
C ALA A 30 -12.97 -18.80 27.83
N SER A 31 -13.77 -19.29 26.87
CA SER A 31 -14.70 -20.42 27.02
C SER A 31 -14.04 -21.80 27.00
N ARG A 32 -12.74 -21.93 26.78
CA ARG A 32 -11.98 -23.20 26.83
C ARG A 32 -12.05 -23.93 28.19
N GLY A 33 -12.68 -23.34 29.21
CA GLY A 33 -12.93 -23.96 30.51
C GLY A 33 -14.29 -24.65 30.66
N GLY A 34 -15.08 -24.83 29.59
CA GLY A 34 -16.37 -25.54 29.60
C GLY A 34 -17.56 -24.58 29.66
N ALA A 35 -18.22 -24.39 28.58
CA ALA A 35 -19.65 -24.23 28.35
C ALA A 35 -19.89 -23.59 26.95
N HIS A 36 -20.89 -24.10 26.27
CA HIS A 36 -21.53 -23.64 25.02
C HIS A 36 -21.05 -22.32 24.42
N ALA A 37 -20.54 -22.37 23.18
CA ALA A 37 -20.34 -21.19 22.36
C ALA A 37 -21.62 -20.36 22.33
N SER A 38 -21.61 -19.21 23.01
CA SER A 38 -22.71 -18.25 23.02
C SER A 38 -22.92 -17.72 21.59
N ASP A 39 -24.11 -17.19 21.29
CA ASP A 39 -24.43 -16.54 20.00
C ASP A 39 -23.40 -15.44 19.61
N ASP A 40 -22.67 -14.89 20.58
CA ASP A 40 -21.57 -13.95 20.40
C ASP A 40 -20.37 -14.50 19.59
N ALA A 41 -20.19 -15.81 19.50
CA ALA A 41 -19.11 -16.43 18.72
C ALA A 41 -19.31 -16.30 17.20
N ARG A 42 -20.51 -15.95 16.75
CA ARG A 42 -20.85 -15.84 15.31
C ARG A 42 -20.19 -14.65 14.60
N SER A 43 -19.73 -13.65 15.32
CA SER A 43 -19.07 -12.47 14.73
C SER A 43 -17.63 -12.74 14.35
N MET A 44 -16.97 -13.76 14.89
CA MET A 44 -15.60 -14.15 14.50
C MET A 44 -15.61 -15.06 13.27
N SER A 45 -14.65 -14.84 12.37
CA SER A 45 -14.36 -15.69 11.22
C SER A 45 -12.85 -15.96 11.18
N HIS A 46 -12.47 -17.18 10.78
CA HIS A 46 -11.07 -17.58 10.63
C HIS A 46 -10.41 -17.03 9.36
N ALA A 47 -11.17 -16.50 8.42
CA ALA A 47 -10.65 -15.88 7.21
C ALA A 47 -11.39 -14.58 6.86
N TRP A 48 -10.63 -13.52 6.62
CA TRP A 48 -11.13 -12.20 6.27
C TRP A 48 -10.52 -11.72 4.97
N LEU A 49 -11.34 -11.17 4.10
CA LEU A 49 -10.92 -10.45 2.90
C LEU A 49 -11.20 -8.96 3.10
N ILE A 50 -10.13 -8.21 3.36
CA ILE A 50 -10.19 -6.76 3.59
C ILE A 50 -9.90 -6.07 2.26
N THR A 51 -10.91 -5.43 1.67
CA THR A 51 -10.78 -4.76 0.38
C THR A 51 -10.95 -3.26 0.47
N GLY A 52 -10.46 -2.57 -0.53
CA GLY A 52 -10.60 -1.14 -0.69
C GLY A 52 -9.52 -0.58 -1.62
N PRO A 53 -9.75 0.55 -2.26
CA PRO A 53 -8.77 1.13 -3.19
C PRO A 53 -7.45 1.48 -2.48
N PRO A 54 -6.37 1.70 -3.24
CA PRO A 54 -5.11 2.17 -2.68
C PRO A 54 -5.33 3.38 -1.77
N GLY A 55 -4.71 3.37 -0.58
CA GLY A 55 -4.90 4.45 0.40
C GLY A 55 -6.05 4.27 1.39
N SER A 56 -6.98 3.32 1.19
CA SER A 56 -8.08 3.05 2.12
C SER A 56 -7.66 2.52 3.50
N GLY A 57 -6.39 2.10 3.67
CA GLY A 57 -5.86 1.63 4.94
C GLY A 57 -5.99 0.11 5.19
N ARG A 58 -6.07 -0.71 4.15
CA ARG A 58 -6.21 -2.18 4.25
C ARG A 58 -5.20 -2.83 5.20
N SER A 59 -3.90 -2.60 4.96
CA SER A 59 -2.82 -3.15 5.80
C SER A 59 -2.85 -2.59 7.23
N VAL A 60 -3.33 -1.35 7.39
CA VAL A 60 -3.53 -0.74 8.72
C VAL A 60 -4.68 -1.43 9.45
N ALA A 61 -5.80 -1.69 8.74
CA ALA A 61 -6.96 -2.39 9.31
C ALA A 61 -6.62 -3.84 9.70
N ALA A 62 -5.92 -4.56 8.80
CA ALA A 62 -5.45 -5.91 9.09
C ALA A 62 -4.53 -5.96 10.32
N ARG A 63 -3.57 -5.02 10.39
CA ARG A 63 -2.64 -4.92 11.54
C ARG A 63 -3.37 -4.54 12.84
N ALA A 64 -4.30 -3.58 12.79
CA ALA A 64 -5.09 -3.20 13.95
C ALA A 64 -5.96 -4.35 14.44
N PHE A 65 -6.57 -5.11 13.53
CA PHE A 65 -7.35 -6.29 13.88
C PHE A 65 -6.48 -7.40 14.45
N ALA A 66 -5.33 -7.70 13.83
CA ALA A 66 -4.36 -8.64 14.40
C ALA A 66 -3.92 -8.23 15.82
N ALA A 67 -3.67 -6.94 16.06
CA ALA A 67 -3.33 -6.43 17.37
C ALA A 67 -4.50 -6.57 18.38
N ALA A 68 -5.73 -6.39 17.93
CA ALA A 68 -6.91 -6.60 18.77
C ALA A 68 -7.11 -8.08 19.15
N LEU A 69 -6.81 -9.01 18.23
CA LEU A 69 -6.82 -10.45 18.50
C LEU A 69 -5.76 -10.88 19.53
N GLN A 70 -4.61 -10.20 19.56
CA GLN A 70 -3.54 -10.43 20.54
C GLN A 70 -3.70 -9.61 21.83
N CYS A 71 -4.77 -8.84 21.94
CA CYS A 71 -4.94 -7.91 23.07
C CYS A 71 -5.28 -8.63 24.37
N THR A 72 -4.47 -8.42 25.40
CA THR A 72 -4.68 -8.93 26.77
C THR A 72 -5.15 -7.84 27.74
N GLY A 73 -5.33 -6.59 27.26
CA GLY A 73 -5.83 -5.49 28.09
C GLY A 73 -7.33 -5.59 28.38
N GLU A 74 -7.83 -4.78 29.27
CA GLU A 74 -9.25 -4.78 29.68
C GLU A 74 -10.17 -4.49 28.49
N THR A 75 -9.85 -3.44 27.71
CA THR A 75 -10.56 -3.09 26.47
C THR A 75 -9.89 -3.76 25.28
N VAL A 76 -10.66 -4.44 24.43
CA VAL A 76 -10.15 -5.10 23.20
C VAL A 76 -9.53 -4.06 22.28
N GLY A 77 -8.28 -4.29 21.86
CA GLY A 77 -7.55 -3.34 21.02
C GLY A 77 -7.04 -2.12 21.81
N CYS A 78 -6.67 -2.29 23.07
CA CYS A 78 -6.26 -1.19 23.97
C CYS A 78 -5.05 -0.38 23.49
N GLY A 79 -4.20 -0.92 22.58
CA GLY A 79 -3.01 -0.26 22.05
C GLY A 79 -1.80 -0.22 23.00
N GLN A 80 -1.93 -0.65 24.25
CA GLN A 80 -0.92 -0.47 25.30
C GLN A 80 -0.33 -1.79 25.84
N CYS A 81 -1.08 -2.90 25.82
CA CYS A 81 -0.57 -4.19 26.28
C CYS A 81 0.54 -4.70 25.36
N ALA A 82 1.31 -5.69 25.83
CA ALA A 82 2.41 -6.26 25.06
C ALA A 82 1.95 -6.80 23.71
N GLY A 83 0.83 -7.55 23.66
CA GLY A 83 0.26 -8.07 22.41
C GLY A 83 -0.07 -6.98 21.41
N CYS A 84 -0.71 -5.88 21.83
CA CYS A 84 -0.99 -4.75 20.95
C CYS A 84 0.30 -4.07 20.45
N ARG A 85 1.25 -3.77 21.34
CA ARG A 85 2.48 -3.05 20.97
C ARG A 85 3.37 -3.85 20.03
N THR A 86 3.59 -5.14 20.33
CA THR A 86 4.44 -6.00 19.49
C THR A 86 3.79 -6.23 18.12
N THR A 87 2.46 -6.40 18.04
CA THR A 87 1.77 -6.56 16.76
C THR A 87 1.79 -5.27 15.94
N MET A 88 1.50 -4.12 16.56
CA MET A 88 1.58 -2.82 15.86
C MET A 88 3.01 -2.51 15.39
N GLY A 89 4.03 -2.94 16.15
CA GLY A 89 5.45 -2.86 15.81
C GLY A 89 5.96 -3.95 14.87
N ARG A 90 5.12 -4.91 14.43
CA ARG A 90 5.47 -6.06 13.57
C ARG A 90 6.54 -6.98 14.18
N THR A 91 6.63 -7.04 15.51
CA THR A 91 7.59 -7.89 16.24
C THR A 91 6.93 -9.02 17.02
N ASN A 92 5.62 -9.21 16.87
CA ASN A 92 4.90 -10.30 17.52
C ASN A 92 5.19 -11.63 16.81
N ALA A 93 5.69 -12.63 17.56
CA ALA A 93 6.06 -13.94 17.02
C ALA A 93 4.88 -14.75 16.45
N ASP A 94 3.65 -14.47 16.92
CA ASP A 94 2.45 -15.17 16.51
C ASP A 94 1.68 -14.47 15.40
N VAL A 95 2.19 -13.33 14.89
CA VAL A 95 1.61 -12.57 13.77
C VAL A 95 2.60 -12.47 12.63
N VAL A 96 2.27 -13.13 11.53
CA VAL A 96 3.07 -13.14 10.30
C VAL A 96 2.55 -12.09 9.36
N PHE A 97 3.43 -11.19 8.90
CA PHE A 97 3.12 -10.19 7.87
C PHE A 97 3.82 -10.59 6.58
N ALA A 98 3.06 -11.11 5.63
CA ALA A 98 3.53 -11.39 4.29
C ALA A 98 3.26 -10.18 3.39
N ALA A 99 4.29 -9.37 3.19
CA ALA A 99 4.30 -8.30 2.17
C ALA A 99 5.08 -8.80 0.96
N THR A 100 4.53 -8.58 -0.23
CA THR A 100 5.16 -9.03 -1.46
C THR A 100 6.21 -8.02 -1.92
N GLU A 101 7.46 -8.40 -1.93
CA GLU A 101 8.55 -7.60 -2.54
C GLU A 101 8.65 -7.80 -4.06
N THR A 102 8.00 -8.83 -4.58
CA THR A 102 7.94 -9.18 -6.00
C THR A 102 6.55 -8.87 -6.60
N SER A 103 6.42 -8.97 -7.91
CA SER A 103 5.13 -8.76 -8.60
C SER A 103 4.10 -9.86 -8.33
N ILE A 104 4.54 -11.06 -7.91
CA ILE A 104 3.69 -12.24 -7.71
C ILE A 104 4.13 -12.95 -6.42
N ILE A 105 3.18 -13.39 -5.60
CA ILE A 105 3.39 -14.33 -4.50
C ILE A 105 3.41 -15.73 -5.12
N ASN A 106 4.60 -16.34 -5.15
CA ASN A 106 4.78 -17.67 -5.72
C ASN A 106 4.24 -18.77 -4.80
N VAL A 107 4.16 -20.00 -5.35
CA VAL A 107 3.63 -21.16 -4.61
C VAL A 107 4.50 -21.54 -3.40
N GLU A 108 5.80 -21.31 -3.45
CA GLU A 108 6.72 -21.62 -2.35
C GLU A 108 6.47 -20.69 -1.15
N THR A 109 6.32 -19.39 -1.41
CA THR A 109 5.90 -18.43 -0.37
C THR A 109 4.54 -18.79 0.21
N ALA A 110 3.56 -19.13 -0.64
CA ALA A 110 2.24 -19.58 -0.18
C ALA A 110 2.33 -20.81 0.72
N ARG A 111 3.10 -21.84 0.34
CA ARG A 111 3.33 -23.04 1.16
C ARG A 111 4.03 -22.72 2.49
N SER A 112 4.99 -21.81 2.49
CA SER A 112 5.64 -21.36 3.73
C SER A 112 4.63 -20.70 4.68
N LEU A 113 3.69 -19.88 4.17
CA LEU A 113 2.63 -19.28 4.97
C LEU A 113 1.68 -20.36 5.55
N VAL A 114 1.35 -21.40 4.75
CA VAL A 114 0.54 -22.54 5.24
C VAL A 114 1.25 -23.25 6.39
N LEU A 115 2.54 -23.54 6.25
CA LEU A 115 3.31 -24.18 7.33
C LEU A 115 3.33 -23.33 8.60
N GLN A 116 3.50 -22.01 8.47
CA GLN A 116 3.45 -21.10 9.61
C GLN A 116 2.06 -21.03 10.24
N ALA A 117 0.99 -21.10 9.44
CA ALA A 117 -0.39 -21.11 9.92
C ALA A 117 -0.73 -22.39 10.70
N GLN A 118 -0.07 -23.51 10.42
CA GLN A 118 -0.26 -24.79 11.12
C GLN A 118 0.36 -24.82 12.53
N SER A 119 1.24 -23.86 12.83
CA SER A 119 1.86 -23.78 14.15
C SER A 119 0.89 -23.14 15.16
N SER A 120 0.75 -23.75 16.34
CA SER A 120 0.01 -23.15 17.44
C SER A 120 0.62 -21.80 17.87
N PRO A 121 -0.18 -20.84 18.38
CA PRO A 121 0.37 -19.62 18.97
C PRO A 121 1.36 -19.97 20.09
N SER A 122 2.48 -19.26 20.13
CA SER A 122 3.57 -19.50 21.12
C SER A 122 3.45 -18.63 22.36
N GLN A 123 3.04 -17.40 22.23
CA GLN A 123 2.93 -16.40 23.30
C GLN A 123 1.57 -15.69 23.28
N GLY A 124 0.96 -15.56 22.12
CA GLY A 124 -0.29 -14.88 21.90
C GLY A 124 -1.53 -15.78 22.04
N LEU A 125 -2.69 -15.18 21.81
CA LEU A 125 -3.98 -15.86 21.86
C LEU A 125 -4.33 -16.51 20.51
N TRP A 126 -3.80 -15.96 19.42
CA TRP A 126 -4.12 -16.32 18.04
C TRP A 126 -2.85 -16.38 17.17
N ARG A 127 -2.78 -17.37 16.28
CA ARG A 127 -1.88 -17.33 15.13
C ARG A 127 -2.54 -16.52 14.02
N VAL A 128 -1.92 -15.42 13.59
CA VAL A 128 -2.51 -14.52 12.59
C VAL A 128 -1.58 -14.41 11.38
N ILE A 129 -2.12 -14.71 10.20
CA ILE A 129 -1.40 -14.60 8.92
C ILE A 129 -2.00 -13.43 8.14
N VAL A 130 -1.23 -12.36 7.96
CA VAL A 130 -1.61 -11.16 7.20
C VAL A 130 -0.93 -11.21 5.84
N VAL A 131 -1.71 -11.24 4.76
CA VAL A 131 -1.21 -11.15 3.38
C VAL A 131 -1.61 -9.80 2.82
N GLU A 132 -0.65 -8.86 2.75
CA GLU A 132 -0.93 -7.45 2.45
C GLU A 132 -1.29 -7.18 0.97
N ASP A 133 -0.79 -8.02 0.04
CA ASP A 133 -1.05 -7.93 -1.41
C ASP A 133 -1.62 -9.28 -1.92
N ALA A 134 -2.76 -9.71 -1.40
CA ALA A 134 -3.33 -11.02 -1.72
C ALA A 134 -3.80 -11.14 -3.18
N ASP A 135 -4.08 -10.03 -3.86
CA ASP A 135 -4.33 -9.92 -5.29
C ASP A 135 -3.13 -10.39 -6.15
N ARG A 136 -1.93 -10.43 -5.57
CA ARG A 136 -0.72 -10.92 -6.24
C ARG A 136 -0.46 -12.41 -6.08
N LEU A 137 -1.37 -13.13 -5.44
CA LEU A 137 -1.33 -14.59 -5.41
C LEU A 137 -1.55 -15.13 -6.83
N GLY A 138 -0.50 -15.74 -7.40
CA GLY A 138 -0.67 -16.50 -8.63
C GLY A 138 -1.63 -17.68 -8.40
N GLU A 139 -2.25 -18.20 -9.45
CA GLU A 139 -3.25 -19.28 -9.37
C GLU A 139 -2.76 -20.48 -8.54
N SER A 140 -1.52 -20.93 -8.76
CA SER A 140 -0.91 -22.02 -8.01
C SER A 140 -0.71 -21.69 -6.52
N GLY A 141 -0.34 -20.43 -6.21
CA GLY A 141 -0.19 -19.94 -4.84
C GLY A 141 -1.53 -19.87 -4.12
N ALA A 142 -2.54 -19.34 -4.79
CA ALA A 142 -3.90 -19.27 -4.28
C ALA A 142 -4.48 -20.64 -3.98
N ASN A 143 -4.31 -21.61 -4.90
CA ASN A 143 -4.75 -23.00 -4.69
C ASN A 143 -4.04 -23.67 -3.51
N ALA A 144 -2.77 -23.34 -3.26
CA ALA A 144 -2.04 -23.86 -2.09
C ALA A 144 -2.64 -23.38 -0.75
N LEU A 145 -3.28 -22.21 -0.72
CA LEU A 145 -3.90 -21.64 0.49
C LEU A 145 -5.31 -22.20 0.76
N LEU A 146 -6.01 -22.72 -0.24
CA LEU A 146 -7.43 -23.08 -0.12
C LEU A 146 -7.71 -23.98 1.08
N LYS A 147 -6.98 -25.09 1.22
CA LYS A 147 -7.19 -26.03 2.33
C LYS A 147 -6.93 -25.40 3.69
N ALA A 148 -5.91 -24.55 3.81
CA ALA A 148 -5.57 -23.86 5.05
C ALA A 148 -6.57 -22.74 5.42
N ILE A 149 -7.29 -22.23 4.42
CA ILE A 149 -8.38 -21.26 4.62
C ILE A 149 -9.69 -21.97 4.95
N GLU A 150 -9.96 -23.15 4.35
CA GLU A 150 -11.17 -23.94 4.61
C GLU A 150 -11.16 -24.59 5.98
N GLU A 151 -10.06 -25.21 6.35
CA GLU A 151 -9.89 -25.98 7.57
C GLU A 151 -8.66 -25.50 8.35
N PRO A 152 -8.68 -24.26 8.87
CA PRO A 152 -7.55 -23.73 9.63
C PRO A 152 -7.43 -24.46 10.98
N PRO A 153 -6.22 -24.57 11.52
CA PRO A 153 -6.03 -25.00 12.90
C PRO A 153 -6.78 -24.09 13.87
N GLU A 154 -7.09 -24.64 15.04
CA GLU A 154 -7.69 -23.85 16.12
C GLU A 154 -6.86 -22.58 16.42
N HIS A 155 -7.54 -21.46 16.63
CA HIS A 155 -6.92 -20.15 16.90
C HIS A 155 -6.03 -19.61 15.76
N THR A 156 -6.25 -20.04 14.53
CA THR A 156 -5.58 -19.47 13.36
C THR A 156 -6.53 -18.56 12.57
N VAL A 157 -6.04 -17.39 12.19
CA VAL A 157 -6.80 -16.38 11.42
C VAL A 157 -6.01 -15.90 10.22
N TRP A 158 -6.67 -15.89 9.06
CA TRP A 158 -6.15 -15.36 7.82
C TRP A 158 -6.73 -13.98 7.54
N LEU A 159 -5.89 -12.99 7.30
CA LEU A 159 -6.25 -11.61 6.92
C LEU A 159 -5.66 -11.32 5.55
N LEU A 160 -6.51 -11.39 4.51
CA LEU A 160 -6.13 -11.16 3.12
C LEU A 160 -6.52 -9.74 2.72
N CYS A 161 -5.57 -8.96 2.17
CA CYS A 161 -5.82 -7.60 1.69
C CYS A 161 -5.74 -7.55 0.17
N ALA A 162 -6.77 -7.01 -0.49
CA ALA A 162 -6.82 -6.84 -1.94
C ALA A 162 -7.46 -5.48 -2.32
N PRO A 163 -7.18 -4.90 -3.51
CA PRO A 163 -7.81 -3.65 -3.94
C PRO A 163 -9.33 -3.78 -4.09
N SER A 164 -9.79 -4.86 -4.68
CA SER A 164 -11.21 -5.17 -4.82
C SER A 164 -11.49 -6.67 -4.59
N PRO A 165 -12.74 -7.08 -4.33
CA PRO A 165 -13.08 -8.50 -4.23
C PRO A 165 -12.83 -9.25 -5.54
N GLU A 166 -12.95 -8.58 -6.69
CA GLU A 166 -12.79 -9.13 -8.02
C GLU A 166 -11.33 -9.50 -8.33
N ASP A 167 -10.37 -8.87 -7.66
CA ASP A 167 -8.94 -9.17 -7.79
C ASP A 167 -8.55 -10.50 -7.12
N MET A 168 -9.49 -11.10 -6.38
CA MET A 168 -9.30 -12.40 -5.72
C MET A 168 -10.02 -13.51 -6.48
N ILE A 169 -9.37 -14.67 -6.57
CA ILE A 169 -10.02 -15.85 -7.16
C ILE A 169 -11.30 -16.19 -6.38
N ALA A 170 -12.33 -16.57 -7.12
CA ALA A 170 -13.67 -16.82 -6.57
C ALA A 170 -13.68 -17.87 -5.43
N THR A 171 -12.80 -18.86 -5.52
CA THR A 171 -12.65 -19.95 -4.53
C THR A 171 -12.16 -19.45 -3.16
N ILE A 172 -11.22 -18.49 -3.10
CA ILE A 172 -10.80 -17.85 -1.85
C ILE A 172 -11.86 -16.86 -1.37
N ARG A 173 -12.37 -16.03 -2.28
CA ARG A 173 -13.37 -15.00 -1.96
C ARG A 173 -14.61 -15.59 -1.28
N SER A 174 -15.11 -16.73 -1.75
CA SER A 174 -16.31 -17.40 -1.19
C SER A 174 -16.13 -17.94 0.23
N ARG A 175 -14.88 -18.09 0.70
CA ARG A 175 -14.53 -18.64 2.02
C ARG A 175 -14.12 -17.58 3.04
N CYS A 176 -13.97 -16.34 2.59
CA CYS A 176 -13.57 -15.22 3.44
C CYS A 176 -14.77 -14.34 3.80
N ARG A 177 -14.81 -13.90 5.04
CA ARG A 177 -15.72 -12.81 5.44
C ARG A 177 -15.21 -11.51 4.85
N HIS A 178 -16.02 -10.88 4.01
CA HIS A 178 -15.65 -9.65 3.32
C HIS A 178 -15.82 -8.42 4.20
N LEU A 179 -14.80 -7.55 4.20
CA LEU A 179 -14.79 -6.22 4.80
C LEU A 179 -14.31 -5.19 3.79
N GLY A 180 -15.24 -4.36 3.29
CA GLY A 180 -14.91 -3.25 2.38
C GLY A 180 -14.53 -2.00 3.15
N LEU A 181 -13.41 -1.38 2.78
CA LEU A 181 -12.96 -0.08 3.27
C LEU A 181 -13.26 1.00 2.24
N ARG A 182 -13.56 2.21 2.71
CA ARG A 182 -13.79 3.39 1.88
C ARG A 182 -12.52 4.24 1.80
N ILE A 183 -12.41 5.07 0.77
CA ILE A 183 -11.41 6.15 0.77
C ILE A 183 -11.85 7.16 1.83
N PRO A 184 -10.99 7.49 2.81
CA PRO A 184 -11.30 8.55 3.77
C PRO A 184 -11.39 9.90 3.07
N THR A 185 -12.10 10.86 3.63
CA THR A 185 -12.11 12.23 3.11
C THR A 185 -10.76 12.91 3.32
N ALA A 186 -10.40 13.86 2.47
CA ALA A 186 -9.15 14.63 2.63
C ALA A 186 -9.12 15.36 4.00
N ALA A 187 -10.26 15.88 4.45
CA ALA A 187 -10.39 16.50 5.77
C ALA A 187 -10.08 15.50 6.90
N ALA A 188 -10.63 14.29 6.86
CA ALA A 188 -10.38 13.29 7.88
C ALA A 188 -8.90 12.84 7.93
N VAL A 189 -8.22 12.77 6.77
CA VAL A 189 -6.77 12.51 6.70
C VAL A 189 -5.98 13.69 7.24
N ALA A 190 -6.35 14.92 6.90
CA ALA A 190 -5.72 16.14 7.43
C ALA A 190 -5.81 16.21 8.96
N ASP A 191 -7.00 15.95 9.53
CA ASP A 191 -7.21 15.90 10.98
C ASP A 191 -6.33 14.85 11.67
N LEU A 192 -6.11 13.69 11.01
CA LEU A 192 -5.17 12.69 11.51
C LEU A 192 -3.75 13.24 11.57
N LEU A 193 -3.27 13.88 10.49
CA LEU A 193 -1.90 14.42 10.40
C LEU A 193 -1.67 15.54 11.43
N VAL A 194 -2.67 16.38 11.66
CA VAL A 194 -2.61 17.43 12.69
C VAL A 194 -2.57 16.82 14.09
N ARG A 195 -3.41 15.82 14.39
CA ARG A 195 -3.40 15.10 15.69
C ARG A 195 -2.08 14.38 15.95
N GLU A 196 -1.42 13.88 14.92
CA GLU A 196 -0.10 13.25 15.00
C GLU A 196 1.04 14.28 15.10
N GLY A 197 0.76 15.59 15.02
CA GLY A 197 1.75 16.65 15.05
C GLY A 197 2.67 16.67 13.81
N VAL A 198 2.18 16.17 12.67
CA VAL A 198 2.97 16.03 11.43
C VAL A 198 3.13 17.36 10.72
N ALA A 199 2.07 18.18 10.65
CA ALA A 199 2.05 19.46 9.94
C ALA A 199 0.94 20.38 10.46
N SER A 200 0.96 21.67 10.05
CA SER A 200 -0.13 22.61 10.28
C SER A 200 -1.41 22.17 9.55
N PRO A 201 -2.60 22.65 9.96
CA PRO A 201 -3.87 22.28 9.31
C PRO A 201 -3.89 22.53 7.80
N GLU A 202 -3.30 23.66 7.35
CA GLU A 202 -3.26 24.04 5.94
C GLU A 202 -2.40 23.05 5.14
N VAL A 203 -1.17 22.78 5.60
CA VAL A 203 -0.25 21.83 4.95
C VAL A 203 -0.79 20.41 5.00
N ALA A 204 -1.45 20.03 6.09
CA ALA A 204 -2.06 18.70 6.23
C ALA A 204 -3.20 18.50 5.22
N LEU A 205 -4.06 19.51 5.01
CA LEU A 205 -5.16 19.44 4.05
C LEU A 205 -4.66 19.42 2.60
N GLU A 206 -3.70 20.29 2.27
CA GLU A 206 -3.03 20.27 0.96
C GLU A 206 -2.40 18.92 0.66
N ALA A 207 -1.62 18.38 1.60
CA ALA A 207 -0.99 17.07 1.46
C ALA A 207 -2.01 15.92 1.35
N ALA A 208 -3.12 15.98 2.10
CA ALA A 208 -4.18 14.98 2.04
C ALA A 208 -4.91 14.98 0.69
N ARG A 209 -5.20 16.17 0.12
CA ARG A 209 -5.78 16.32 -1.23
C ARG A 209 -4.80 15.82 -2.29
N ALA A 210 -3.55 16.30 -2.27
CA ALA A 210 -2.49 15.88 -3.19
C ALA A 210 -2.25 14.37 -3.18
N ALA A 211 -2.35 13.75 -2.01
CA ALA A 211 -2.23 12.30 -1.85
C ALA A 211 -3.52 11.53 -2.20
N GLN A 212 -4.58 12.20 -2.64
CA GLN A 212 -5.89 11.60 -2.87
C GLN A 212 -6.34 10.71 -1.68
N SER A 213 -6.17 11.26 -0.48
CA SER A 213 -6.47 10.60 0.80
C SER A 213 -5.63 9.36 1.14
N HIS A 214 -4.56 9.07 0.40
CA HIS A 214 -3.62 8.00 0.77
C HIS A 214 -2.80 8.43 1.99
N ILE A 215 -3.14 7.91 3.18
CA ILE A 215 -2.58 8.38 4.47
C ILE A 215 -1.05 8.37 4.50
N GLY A 216 -0.42 7.28 4.01
CA GLY A 216 1.05 7.16 3.99
C GLY A 216 1.72 8.24 3.13
N LEU A 217 1.16 8.48 1.94
CA LEU A 217 1.64 9.52 1.02
C LEU A 217 1.37 10.92 1.56
N ALA A 218 0.17 11.16 2.11
CA ALA A 218 -0.18 12.44 2.73
C ALA A 218 0.80 12.80 3.86
N ARG A 219 1.15 11.80 4.70
CA ARG A 219 2.15 11.97 5.76
C ARG A 219 3.53 12.31 5.21
N ALA A 220 3.97 11.65 4.13
CA ALA A 220 5.25 11.93 3.48
C ALA A 220 5.27 13.33 2.86
N LEU A 221 4.25 13.71 2.11
CA LEU A 221 4.10 15.04 1.53
C LEU A 221 4.02 16.14 2.60
N ALA A 222 3.33 15.89 3.71
CA ALA A 222 3.22 16.85 4.81
C ALA A 222 4.57 17.12 5.49
N ARG A 223 5.41 16.07 5.64
CA ARG A 223 6.74 16.17 6.29
C ARG A 223 7.82 16.75 5.41
N ASP A 224 7.79 16.48 4.11
CA ASP A 224 8.89 16.81 3.19
C ASP A 224 8.49 17.89 2.18
N PRO A 225 8.93 19.16 2.39
CA PRO A 225 8.71 20.25 1.42
C PRO A 225 9.34 19.98 0.06
N GLN A 226 10.47 19.27 0.00
CA GLN A 226 11.12 18.93 -1.27
C GLN A 226 10.30 17.94 -2.08
N MET A 227 9.63 17.01 -1.39
CA MET A 227 8.70 16.07 -2.05
C MET A 227 7.52 16.81 -2.68
N ARG A 228 6.97 17.84 -1.99
CA ARG A 228 5.93 18.71 -2.56
C ARG A 228 6.43 19.49 -3.76
N ALA A 229 7.64 20.07 -3.68
CA ALA A 229 8.24 20.79 -4.80
C ALA A 229 8.45 19.89 -6.03
N ARG A 230 9.04 18.70 -5.85
CA ARG A 230 9.21 17.72 -6.93
C ARG A 230 7.88 17.30 -7.58
N ARG A 231 6.84 17.09 -6.76
CA ARG A 231 5.48 16.79 -7.26
C ARG A 231 4.97 17.96 -8.13
N ARG A 232 5.13 19.20 -7.68
CA ARG A 232 4.73 20.38 -8.43
C ARG A 232 5.46 20.46 -9.77
N ASP A 233 6.77 20.23 -9.79
CA ASP A 233 7.58 20.23 -11.02
C ASP A 233 7.08 19.19 -12.03
N ILE A 234 6.76 17.98 -11.59
CA ILE A 234 6.20 16.92 -12.43
C ILE A 234 4.86 17.35 -13.05
N ILE A 235 3.96 17.90 -12.25
CA ILE A 235 2.62 18.29 -12.69
C ILE A 235 2.65 19.47 -13.65
N THR A 236 3.55 20.44 -13.44
CA THR A 236 3.63 21.67 -14.26
C THR A 236 4.41 21.45 -15.57
N ALA A 237 5.29 20.46 -15.62
CA ALA A 237 6.14 20.21 -16.78
C ALA A 237 5.39 20.09 -18.11
N PRO A 238 4.27 19.31 -18.25
CA PRO A 238 3.56 19.19 -19.53
C PRO A 238 3.00 20.50 -20.06
N ALA A 239 2.61 21.43 -19.18
CA ALA A 239 2.07 22.72 -19.59
C ALA A 239 3.13 23.64 -20.23
N SER A 240 4.40 23.41 -19.97
CA SER A 240 5.52 24.20 -20.50
C SER A 240 6.12 23.63 -21.80
N VAL A 241 5.81 22.40 -22.18
CA VAL A 241 6.37 21.71 -23.34
C VAL A 241 5.75 22.24 -24.65
N ARG A 242 6.58 22.73 -25.58
CA ARG A 242 6.14 23.28 -26.86
C ARG A 242 6.67 22.48 -28.07
N SER A 243 7.73 21.68 -27.90
CA SER A 243 8.37 20.91 -28.97
C SER A 243 8.51 19.43 -28.61
N VAL A 244 8.75 18.58 -29.62
CA VAL A 244 9.05 17.16 -29.41
C VAL A 244 10.32 16.98 -28.58
N GLY A 245 11.35 17.79 -28.85
CA GLY A 245 12.61 17.75 -28.09
C GLY A 245 12.42 18.07 -26.62
N GLU A 246 11.59 19.07 -26.29
CA GLU A 246 11.25 19.40 -24.89
C GLU A 246 10.44 18.28 -24.23
N ALA A 247 9.55 17.60 -24.97
CA ALA A 247 8.80 16.46 -24.47
C ALA A 247 9.73 15.29 -24.07
N VAL A 248 10.69 14.96 -24.94
CA VAL A 248 11.70 13.93 -24.67
C VAL A 248 12.53 14.28 -23.44
N MET A 249 13.00 15.53 -23.34
CA MET A 249 13.75 16.00 -22.16
C MET A 249 12.89 16.01 -20.88
N ALA A 250 11.59 16.28 -20.98
CA ALA A 250 10.70 16.22 -19.84
C ALA A 250 10.49 14.77 -19.36
N ALA A 251 10.36 13.82 -20.28
CA ALA A 251 10.28 12.40 -19.98
C ALA A 251 11.55 11.89 -19.28
N ASP A 252 12.72 12.28 -19.78
CA ASP A 252 14.01 11.91 -19.17
C ASP A 252 14.14 12.48 -17.76
N ARG A 253 13.82 13.76 -17.53
CA ARG A 253 13.82 14.36 -16.19
C ARG A 253 12.85 13.66 -15.22
N LEU A 254 11.66 13.27 -15.69
CA LEU A 254 10.69 12.53 -14.89
C LEU A 254 11.28 11.16 -14.48
N LEU A 255 11.89 10.45 -15.42
CA LEU A 255 12.52 9.17 -15.16
C LEU A 255 13.67 9.29 -14.15
N GLU A 256 14.56 10.26 -14.31
CA GLU A 256 15.66 10.51 -13.38
C GLU A 256 15.18 10.90 -11.97
N THR A 257 14.13 11.70 -11.88
CA THR A 257 13.49 12.04 -10.59
C THR A 257 12.90 10.80 -9.92
N ALA A 258 12.22 9.95 -10.71
CA ALA A 258 11.65 8.69 -10.20
C ALA A 258 12.74 7.70 -9.75
N LYS A 259 13.87 7.60 -10.48
CA LYS A 259 15.03 6.79 -10.09
C LYS A 259 15.61 7.27 -8.75
N ALA A 260 15.90 8.56 -8.63
CA ALA A 260 16.44 9.14 -7.40
C ALA A 260 15.52 8.90 -6.19
N GLN A 261 14.21 8.99 -6.38
CA GLN A 261 13.22 8.71 -5.35
C GLN A 261 13.20 7.22 -4.97
N ALA A 262 13.21 6.33 -5.94
CA ALA A 262 13.24 4.89 -5.74
C ALA A 262 14.51 4.46 -4.99
N ASP A 263 15.67 4.97 -5.41
CA ASP A 263 16.95 4.66 -4.77
C ASP A 263 17.00 5.15 -3.33
N ALA A 264 16.53 6.37 -3.05
CA ALA A 264 16.43 6.90 -1.68
C ALA A 264 15.54 6.03 -0.78
N GLN A 265 14.48 5.43 -1.34
CA GLN A 265 13.55 4.59 -0.58
C GLN A 265 14.16 3.25 -0.17
N VAL A 266 15.05 2.66 -0.98
CA VAL A 266 15.54 1.29 -0.77
C VAL A 266 17.00 1.21 -0.32
N SER A 267 17.81 2.26 -0.53
CA SER A 267 19.27 2.25 -0.33
C SER A 267 19.68 1.89 1.10
N GLU A 268 19.07 2.53 2.10
CA GLU A 268 19.40 2.27 3.51
C GLU A 268 19.10 0.82 3.92
N ARG A 269 17.94 0.32 3.49
CA ARG A 269 17.53 -1.07 3.76
C ARG A 269 18.46 -2.05 3.06
N ASN A 270 18.76 -1.83 1.79
CA ASN A 270 19.65 -2.69 1.00
C ASN A 270 21.07 -2.74 1.60
N ALA A 271 21.59 -1.59 2.03
CA ALA A 271 22.88 -1.50 2.70
C ALA A 271 22.90 -2.27 4.04
N ARG A 272 21.84 -2.12 4.84
CA ARG A 272 21.71 -2.83 6.13
C ARG A 272 21.62 -4.34 5.95
N GLU A 273 20.82 -4.83 5.02
CA GLU A 273 20.69 -6.26 4.71
C GLU A 273 22.00 -6.85 4.21
N LYS A 274 22.71 -6.12 3.34
CA LYS A 274 24.03 -6.55 2.85
C LYS A 274 25.05 -6.64 3.98
N ALA A 275 25.13 -5.62 4.83
CA ALA A 275 26.01 -5.60 5.99
C ALA A 275 25.70 -6.72 7.00
N GLU A 276 24.41 -7.02 7.20
CA GLU A 276 23.97 -8.11 8.07
C GLU A 276 24.37 -9.47 7.51
N LEU A 277 24.14 -9.72 6.23
CA LEU A 277 24.54 -10.97 5.56
C LEU A 277 26.07 -11.16 5.62
N MET A 278 26.86 -10.11 5.35
CA MET A 278 28.32 -10.17 5.43
C MET A 278 28.79 -10.52 6.84
N ARG A 279 28.18 -9.94 7.89
CA ARG A 279 28.49 -10.30 9.29
C ARG A 279 28.14 -11.75 9.61
N GLN A 280 26.97 -12.25 9.15
CA GLN A 280 26.54 -13.64 9.36
C GLN A 280 27.48 -14.64 8.67
N LEU A 281 28.04 -14.26 7.52
CA LEU A 281 29.02 -15.07 6.79
C LEU A 281 30.44 -14.95 7.35
N GLY A 282 30.71 -14.07 8.34
CA GLY A 282 32.03 -13.79 8.89
C GLY A 282 32.99 -13.22 7.86
N MET A 283 32.49 -12.43 6.90
CA MET A 283 33.27 -11.88 5.77
C MET A 283 33.44 -10.37 5.90
N GLU A 284 34.65 -9.88 5.61
CA GLU A 284 34.90 -8.46 5.38
C GLU A 284 34.75 -8.08 3.89
N GLU A 285 34.54 -6.80 3.61
CA GLU A 285 34.42 -6.30 2.25
C GLU A 285 35.69 -6.56 1.45
N GLY A 286 35.62 -7.41 0.39
CA GLY A 286 36.77 -7.76 -0.44
C GLY A 286 37.34 -9.16 -0.23
N GLU A 287 36.89 -9.91 0.78
CA GLU A 287 37.34 -11.30 0.97
C GLU A 287 36.75 -12.27 -0.06
N SER A 288 37.55 -13.33 -0.38
CA SER A 288 37.10 -14.32 -1.35
C SER A 288 36.05 -15.26 -0.74
N ALA A 289 34.79 -15.10 -1.20
CA ALA A 289 33.63 -15.87 -0.75
C ALA A 289 33.75 -17.38 -1.09
N THR A 290 33.29 -18.24 -0.20
CA THR A 290 33.06 -19.66 -0.49
C THR A 290 31.93 -19.81 -1.55
N LYS A 291 31.78 -20.99 -2.16
CA LYS A 291 30.72 -21.24 -3.14
C LYS A 291 29.33 -21.04 -2.52
N ALA A 292 29.14 -21.45 -1.27
CA ALA A 292 27.85 -21.27 -0.55
C ALA A 292 27.58 -19.79 -0.25
N SER A 293 28.57 -19.05 0.25
CA SER A 293 28.47 -17.62 0.54
C SER A 293 28.16 -16.80 -0.74
N ARG A 294 28.80 -17.13 -1.87
CA ARG A 294 28.50 -16.50 -3.18
C ARG A 294 27.06 -16.69 -3.61
N THR A 295 26.50 -17.88 -3.38
CA THR A 295 25.07 -18.13 -3.74
C THR A 295 24.13 -17.29 -2.89
N MET A 296 24.38 -17.15 -1.57
CA MET A 296 23.55 -16.32 -0.68
C MET A 296 23.65 -14.83 -1.02
N ILE A 297 24.89 -14.34 -1.29
CA ILE A 297 25.11 -12.95 -1.70
C ILE A 297 24.37 -12.66 -3.02
N ARG A 298 24.52 -13.54 -4.02
CA ARG A 298 23.85 -13.40 -5.30
C ARG A 298 22.32 -13.38 -5.15
N GLN A 299 21.76 -14.22 -4.31
CA GLN A 299 20.33 -14.26 -4.04
C GLN A 299 19.84 -12.95 -3.42
N LEU A 300 20.57 -12.42 -2.43
CA LEU A 300 20.27 -11.11 -1.85
C LEU A 300 20.34 -9.99 -2.90
N GLU A 301 21.36 -9.96 -3.74
CA GLU A 301 21.50 -8.96 -4.82
C GLU A 301 20.38 -9.06 -5.86
N GLU A 302 19.93 -10.26 -6.20
CA GLU A 302 18.78 -10.46 -7.08
C GLU A 302 17.47 -9.94 -6.45
N ASP A 303 17.27 -10.18 -5.15
CA ASP A 303 16.10 -9.67 -4.41
C ASP A 303 16.15 -8.15 -4.28
N GLN A 304 17.30 -7.57 -3.99
CA GLN A 304 17.50 -6.11 -3.94
C GLN A 304 17.27 -5.48 -5.31
N LYS A 305 17.71 -6.09 -6.40
CA LYS A 305 17.46 -5.63 -7.76
C LYS A 305 15.96 -5.66 -8.11
N ARG A 306 15.25 -6.70 -7.72
CA ARG A 306 13.78 -6.79 -7.91
C ARG A 306 13.06 -5.69 -7.14
N ARG A 307 13.47 -5.46 -5.87
CA ARG A 307 12.94 -4.39 -5.03
C ARG A 307 13.18 -3.00 -5.63
N SER A 308 14.39 -2.72 -6.09
CA SER A 308 14.72 -1.43 -6.73
C SER A 308 13.91 -1.22 -8.02
N LYS A 309 13.76 -2.27 -8.85
CA LYS A 309 12.90 -2.20 -10.05
C LYS A 309 11.45 -1.89 -9.69
N ARG A 310 10.92 -2.53 -8.64
CA ARG A 310 9.56 -2.26 -8.16
C ARG A 310 9.42 -0.83 -7.63
N ALA A 311 10.35 -0.37 -6.80
CA ALA A 311 10.35 0.99 -6.26
C ALA A 311 10.36 2.04 -7.39
N LEU A 312 11.12 1.80 -8.46
CA LEU A 312 11.12 2.66 -9.64
C LEU A 312 9.76 2.65 -10.34
N THR A 313 9.17 1.49 -10.57
CA THR A 313 7.85 1.37 -11.20
C THR A 313 6.78 2.08 -10.36
N ASP A 314 6.81 1.91 -9.04
CA ASP A 314 5.88 2.55 -8.11
C ASP A 314 6.07 4.08 -8.08
N ALA A 315 7.31 4.57 -8.19
CA ALA A 315 7.62 6.01 -8.27
C ALA A 315 7.11 6.63 -9.57
N ILE A 316 7.30 5.95 -10.72
CA ILE A 316 6.77 6.40 -12.00
C ILE A 316 5.25 6.39 -11.99
N ASP A 317 4.62 5.30 -11.54
CA ASP A 317 3.15 5.20 -11.47
C ASP A 317 2.55 6.31 -10.62
N ARG A 318 3.22 6.67 -9.51
CA ARG A 318 2.82 7.81 -8.68
C ARG A 318 2.86 9.12 -9.44
N ALA A 319 3.92 9.40 -10.20
CA ALA A 319 4.02 10.59 -11.03
C ALA A 319 2.91 10.65 -12.09
N LEU A 320 2.56 9.50 -12.68
CA LEU A 320 1.45 9.41 -13.65
C LEU A 320 0.09 9.64 -12.99
N ILE A 321 -0.13 9.17 -11.78
CA ILE A 321 -1.34 9.47 -10.98
C ILE A 321 -1.43 10.96 -10.66
N ASP A 322 -0.32 11.62 -10.35
CA ASP A 322 -0.29 13.06 -10.13
C ASP A 322 -0.63 13.85 -11.41
N LEU A 323 -0.18 13.39 -12.58
CA LEU A 323 -0.58 13.95 -13.87
C LEU A 323 -2.07 13.70 -14.18
N LEU A 324 -2.62 12.54 -13.85
CA LEU A 324 -4.06 12.28 -13.98
C LEU A 324 -4.87 13.22 -13.10
N ALA A 325 -4.38 13.53 -11.89
CA ALA A 325 -5.05 14.42 -10.97
C ALA A 325 -5.19 15.85 -11.52
N ILE A 326 -4.15 16.39 -12.17
CA ILE A 326 -4.24 17.74 -12.75
C ILE A 326 -5.21 17.77 -13.95
N TYR A 327 -5.18 16.77 -14.85
CA TYR A 327 -6.11 16.72 -15.97
C TYR A 327 -7.56 16.42 -15.55
N ARG A 328 -7.77 15.69 -14.44
CA ARG A 328 -9.08 15.58 -13.81
C ARG A 328 -9.58 16.95 -13.34
N ASP A 329 -8.73 17.73 -12.68
CA ASP A 329 -9.10 19.07 -12.23
C ASP A 329 -9.39 20.01 -13.41
N VAL A 330 -8.60 19.95 -14.49
CA VAL A 330 -8.87 20.67 -15.75
C VAL A 330 -10.23 20.27 -16.33
N LEU A 331 -10.54 18.99 -16.41
CA LEU A 331 -11.82 18.52 -16.93
C LEU A 331 -13.00 19.01 -16.08
N MET A 332 -12.84 18.99 -14.73
CA MET A 332 -13.85 19.49 -13.81
C MET A 332 -14.18 20.98 -14.09
N VAL A 333 -13.17 21.80 -14.32
CA VAL A 333 -13.36 23.23 -14.68
C VAL A 333 -14.05 23.36 -16.05
N GLN A 334 -13.60 22.58 -17.06
CA GLN A 334 -14.17 22.62 -18.42
C GLN A 334 -15.64 22.23 -18.49
N VAL A 335 -16.10 21.31 -17.63
CA VAL A 335 -17.50 20.85 -17.60
C VAL A 335 -18.37 21.61 -16.59
N GLY A 336 -17.80 22.59 -15.86
CA GLY A 336 -18.53 23.34 -14.84
C GLY A 336 -18.96 22.50 -13.64
N GLY A 337 -18.15 21.50 -13.26
CA GLY A 337 -18.47 20.62 -12.14
C GLY A 337 -18.23 21.28 -10.77
N ASP A 338 -19.11 21.02 -9.80
CA ASP A 338 -19.04 21.58 -8.42
C ASP A 338 -18.07 20.81 -7.49
N GLY A 339 -17.27 19.88 -8.00
CA GLY A 339 -16.34 19.07 -7.19
C GLY A 339 -15.11 19.85 -6.73
N GLU A 340 -14.62 19.54 -5.55
CA GLU A 340 -13.35 20.12 -5.06
C GLU A 340 -12.17 19.69 -5.96
N LEU A 341 -11.28 20.65 -6.24
CA LEU A 341 -10.03 20.41 -6.94
C LEU A 341 -9.04 19.66 -6.02
N ILE A 342 -8.29 18.75 -6.60
CA ILE A 342 -7.19 18.04 -5.92
C ILE A 342 -5.99 18.98 -5.73
N ASN A 343 -5.66 19.73 -6.80
CA ASN A 343 -4.49 20.60 -6.87
C ASN A 343 -4.91 22.07 -6.63
N THR A 344 -5.37 22.37 -5.42
CA THR A 344 -5.85 23.73 -5.06
C THR A 344 -4.76 24.78 -5.11
N ASP A 345 -3.50 24.39 -4.90
CA ASP A 345 -2.32 25.23 -5.00
C ASP A 345 -1.91 25.57 -6.46
N LEU A 346 -2.51 24.87 -7.46
CA LEU A 346 -2.27 25.06 -8.89
C LEU A 346 -3.53 25.52 -9.63
N THR A 347 -4.50 26.12 -8.94
CA THR A 347 -5.79 26.54 -9.54
C THR A 347 -5.63 27.41 -10.78
N ASP A 348 -4.67 28.34 -10.80
CA ASP A 348 -4.43 29.21 -11.94
C ASP A 348 -3.92 28.42 -13.16
N LEU A 349 -3.02 27.46 -12.96
CA LEU A 349 -2.56 26.57 -14.01
C LEU A 349 -3.69 25.67 -14.54
N VAL A 350 -4.52 25.15 -13.65
CA VAL A 350 -5.71 24.35 -14.05
C VAL A 350 -6.62 25.16 -14.95
N ARG A 351 -6.94 26.42 -14.60
CA ARG A 351 -7.77 27.32 -15.40
C ARG A 351 -7.10 27.62 -16.73
N GLN A 352 -5.81 27.96 -16.73
CA GLN A 352 -5.07 28.23 -17.96
C GLN A 352 -5.15 27.02 -18.92
N ILE A 353 -4.89 25.79 -18.45
CA ILE A 353 -4.96 24.59 -19.28
C ILE A 353 -6.40 24.34 -19.76
N ALA A 354 -7.40 24.63 -18.92
CA ALA A 354 -8.82 24.48 -19.26
C ALA A 354 -9.24 25.44 -20.39
N ASP A 355 -8.75 26.69 -20.36
CA ASP A 355 -9.00 27.70 -21.38
C ASP A 355 -8.26 27.39 -22.69
N ASP A 356 -7.06 26.83 -22.61
CA ASP A 356 -6.20 26.51 -23.75
C ASP A 356 -6.53 25.14 -24.40
N SER A 357 -7.55 24.40 -23.90
CA SER A 357 -7.88 23.07 -24.42
C SER A 357 -9.38 22.76 -24.30
N THR A 358 -9.84 21.81 -25.12
CA THR A 358 -11.21 21.32 -25.08
C THR A 358 -11.32 20.07 -24.18
N PRO A 359 -12.53 19.75 -23.64
CA PRO A 359 -12.75 18.51 -22.86
C PRO A 359 -12.30 17.24 -23.62
N ARG A 360 -12.50 17.20 -24.93
CA ARG A 360 -12.06 16.07 -25.79
C ARG A 360 -10.53 15.92 -25.80
N GLN A 361 -9.80 17.02 -25.90
CA GLN A 361 -8.32 17.01 -25.84
C GLN A 361 -7.85 16.61 -24.44
N THR A 362 -8.50 17.08 -23.39
CA THR A 362 -8.18 16.68 -22.01
C THR A 362 -8.40 15.18 -21.79
N LEU A 363 -9.50 14.63 -22.25
CA LEU A 363 -9.77 13.18 -22.18
C LEU A 363 -8.73 12.37 -22.96
N ALA A 364 -8.33 12.83 -24.16
CA ALA A 364 -7.27 12.16 -24.92
C ALA A 364 -5.94 12.12 -24.14
N ARG A 365 -5.58 13.21 -23.43
CA ARG A 365 -4.39 13.24 -22.56
C ARG A 365 -4.49 12.24 -21.41
N VAL A 366 -5.66 12.14 -20.79
CA VAL A 366 -5.93 11.13 -19.75
C VAL A 366 -5.73 9.71 -20.30
N ASP A 367 -6.28 9.42 -21.49
CA ASP A 367 -6.12 8.11 -22.14
C ASP A 367 -4.66 7.77 -22.47
N HIS A 368 -3.84 8.75 -22.86
CA HIS A 368 -2.41 8.55 -23.09
C HIS A 368 -1.66 8.23 -21.79
N ILE A 369 -1.98 8.89 -20.69
CA ILE A 369 -1.39 8.60 -19.38
C ILE A 369 -1.80 7.19 -18.91
N GLU A 370 -3.08 6.83 -19.03
CA GLU A 370 -3.55 5.48 -18.68
C GLU A 370 -2.90 4.39 -19.53
N THR A 371 -2.68 4.67 -20.83
CA THR A 371 -1.98 3.77 -21.74
C THR A 371 -0.52 3.58 -21.30
N ALA A 372 0.16 4.66 -20.92
CA ALA A 372 1.52 4.60 -20.40
C ALA A 372 1.58 3.74 -19.12
N ARG A 373 0.67 3.90 -18.19
CA ARG A 373 0.55 3.07 -16.97
C ARG A 373 0.40 1.58 -17.31
N LYS A 374 -0.52 1.24 -18.23
CA LYS A 374 -0.72 -0.16 -18.67
C LYS A 374 0.53 -0.76 -19.30
N ARG A 375 1.25 0.00 -20.14
CA ARG A 375 2.50 -0.45 -20.78
C ARG A 375 3.62 -0.69 -19.75
N LEU A 376 3.73 0.14 -18.71
CA LEU A 376 4.70 -0.03 -17.63
C LEU A 376 4.42 -1.31 -16.82
N VAL A 377 3.16 -1.58 -16.50
CA VAL A 377 2.75 -2.84 -15.84
C VAL A 377 3.08 -4.05 -16.72
N ALA A 378 2.95 -3.93 -18.04
CA ALA A 378 3.33 -4.95 -19.00
C ALA A 378 4.86 -5.04 -19.26
N ASN A 379 5.70 -4.44 -18.39
CA ASN A 379 7.16 -4.38 -18.52
C ASN A 379 7.68 -3.63 -19.76
N GLY A 380 6.95 -2.64 -20.28
CA GLY A 380 7.45 -1.72 -21.30
C GLY A 380 8.71 -0.97 -20.82
N ASN A 381 9.57 -0.57 -21.76
CA ASN A 381 10.75 0.24 -21.43
C ASN A 381 10.30 1.59 -20.87
N PRO A 382 10.66 1.95 -19.61
CA PRO A 382 10.14 3.15 -18.97
C PRO A 382 10.41 4.43 -19.75
N LEU A 383 11.63 4.62 -20.28
CA LEU A 383 11.98 5.83 -21.03
C LEU A 383 11.11 5.99 -22.27
N LEU A 384 11.01 4.96 -23.10
CA LEU A 384 10.23 5.00 -24.35
C LEU A 384 8.73 5.23 -24.09
N VAL A 385 8.21 4.62 -23.01
CA VAL A 385 6.80 4.80 -22.62
C VAL A 385 6.54 6.24 -22.16
N LEU A 386 7.45 6.83 -21.39
CA LEU A 386 7.32 8.20 -20.92
C LEU A 386 7.52 9.23 -22.04
N GLU A 387 8.41 8.97 -23.01
CA GLU A 387 8.61 9.81 -24.19
C GLU A 387 7.34 9.84 -25.05
N ASP A 388 6.76 8.68 -25.38
CA ASP A 388 5.51 8.57 -26.15
C ASP A 388 4.37 9.34 -25.46
N MET A 389 4.23 9.16 -24.16
CA MET A 389 3.26 9.91 -23.36
C MET A 389 3.54 11.40 -23.38
N ALA A 390 4.76 11.84 -23.09
CA ALA A 390 5.09 13.27 -23.02
C ALA A 390 4.89 13.99 -24.36
N ILE A 391 5.18 13.33 -25.49
CA ILE A 391 4.87 13.83 -26.82
C ILE A 391 3.36 14.03 -27.01
N SER A 392 2.56 13.09 -26.52
CA SER A 392 1.10 13.11 -26.65
C SER A 392 0.42 14.15 -25.73
N LEU A 393 1.07 14.52 -24.61
CA LEU A 393 0.55 15.52 -23.64
C LEU A 393 0.78 16.98 -24.09
N ARG A 394 1.57 17.21 -25.14
CA ARG A 394 1.86 18.59 -25.61
C ARG A 394 0.55 19.35 -25.89
N PRO A 395 0.51 20.66 -25.59
CA PRO A 395 -0.52 21.52 -26.12
C PRO A 395 -0.53 21.43 -27.65
N GLN A 396 -1.62 20.94 -28.21
CA GLN A 396 -1.79 20.95 -29.68
C GLN A 396 -2.33 22.32 -30.06
N ALA A 397 -1.67 22.95 -31.04
CA ALA A 397 -2.13 24.21 -31.62
C ALA A 397 -3.47 24.03 -32.33
#